data_f62351aa3eb098e22d352aa1a04c1ea3
#
_entry.id   f62351aa3eb098e22d352aa1a04c1ea3
#
_cell.length_a   1.000
_cell.length_b   1.000
_cell.length_c   1.000
_cell.angle_alpha   90.00
_cell.angle_beta   90.00
_cell.angle_gamma   90.00
#
_symmetry.space_group_name_H-M   'P 1'
#
loop_
_entity.id
_entity.type
_entity.pdbx_description
1 polymer ?
#
loop_
_entity_poly.entity_id
_entity_poly.type
_entity_poly.pdbx_seq_one_letter_code
_entity_poly.pdbx_strand_id
1 'polypeptide(L)'
;MGGAGAMLDTNEQATRIAELRGAARDAGVDIVINARTDSYLRNVTDPFDATLERGRLYLGAGADCIYPIVAADEQEIERFTREFAAVNILLRPGAPSISRLTELGVARISVGGGLSHATFEAHKQLLERVRAGDNYW
;
A
#
# COMPACT_ATOMS: atom_id res chain seq x y z
N MET A 1 7.50 6.60 10.90
CA MET A 1 8.71 6.73 10.05
C MET A 1 9.36 5.35 10.00
N GLY A 2 9.25 4.64 8.87
CA GLY A 2 9.88 3.33 8.70
C GLY A 2 11.39 3.48 8.69
N GLY A 3 12.08 2.71 9.52
CA GLY A 3 13.53 2.71 9.61
C GLY A 3 14.21 2.49 8.25
N ALA A 4 15.42 3.03 8.11
CA ALA A 4 16.29 2.95 6.94
C ALA A 4 16.89 1.53 6.75
N GLY A 5 16.07 0.49 6.77
CA GLY A 5 16.47 -0.87 6.45
C GLY A 5 16.47 -1.11 4.94
N ALA A 6 17.40 -1.91 4.44
CA ALA A 6 17.37 -2.39 3.06
C ALA A 6 16.06 -3.17 2.80
N MET A 7 15.58 -3.16 1.55
CA MET A 7 14.49 -4.06 1.16
C MET A 7 14.97 -5.51 1.27
N LEU A 8 14.07 -6.39 1.69
CA LEU A 8 14.36 -7.82 1.65
C LEU A 8 14.65 -8.25 0.20
N ASP A 9 15.48 -9.27 0.07
CA ASP A 9 15.67 -9.93 -1.22
C ASP A 9 14.33 -10.39 -1.80
N THR A 10 14.17 -10.27 -3.10
CA THR A 10 12.89 -10.52 -3.77
C THR A 10 12.47 -11.99 -3.64
N ASN A 11 13.42 -12.92 -3.79
CA ASN A 11 13.14 -14.35 -3.68
C ASN A 11 12.88 -14.77 -2.23
N GLU A 12 13.61 -14.19 -1.27
CA GLU A 12 13.36 -14.41 0.15
C GLU A 12 11.92 -14.00 0.51
N GLN A 13 11.47 -12.83 0.04
CA GLN A 13 10.12 -12.38 0.30
C GLN A 13 9.06 -13.23 -0.41
N ALA A 14 9.31 -13.67 -1.64
CA ALA A 14 8.44 -14.61 -2.34
C ALA A 14 8.32 -15.94 -1.60
N THR A 15 9.42 -16.47 -1.07
CA THR A 15 9.41 -17.68 -0.23
C THR A 15 8.51 -17.51 1.00
N ARG A 16 8.63 -16.39 1.70
CA ARG A 16 7.75 -16.09 2.86
C ARG A 16 6.28 -16.03 2.49
N ILE A 17 5.95 -15.48 1.32
CA ILE A 17 4.56 -15.45 0.82
C ILE A 17 4.06 -16.88 0.56
N ALA A 18 4.87 -17.72 -0.07
CA ALA A 18 4.51 -19.11 -0.34
C ALA A 18 4.32 -19.92 0.95
N GLU A 19 5.19 -19.73 1.94
CA GLU A 19 5.07 -20.35 3.27
C GLU A 19 3.78 -19.92 3.98
N LEU A 20 3.46 -18.61 3.95
CA LEU A 20 2.24 -18.07 4.53
C LEU A 20 0.99 -18.66 3.85
N ARG A 21 0.97 -18.72 2.52
CA ARG A 21 -0.12 -19.33 1.75
C ARG A 21 -0.27 -20.81 2.07
N GLY A 22 0.85 -21.54 2.17
CA GLY A 22 0.86 -22.96 2.57
C GLY A 22 0.27 -23.17 3.96
N ALA A 23 0.75 -22.43 4.95
CA ALA A 23 0.27 -22.52 6.34
C ALA A 23 -1.23 -22.20 6.45
N ALA A 24 -1.72 -21.18 5.74
CA ALA A 24 -3.15 -20.85 5.72
C ALA A 24 -4.01 -21.98 5.13
N ARG A 25 -3.57 -22.53 4.01
CA ARG A 25 -4.24 -23.67 3.37
C ARG A 25 -4.28 -24.89 4.32
N ASP A 26 -3.17 -25.21 4.96
CA ASP A 26 -3.06 -26.35 5.87
C ASP A 26 -3.94 -26.16 7.13
N ALA A 27 -4.15 -24.90 7.54
CA ALA A 27 -5.08 -24.54 8.62
C ALA A 27 -6.55 -24.45 8.16
N GLY A 28 -6.84 -24.59 6.86
CA GLY A 28 -8.19 -24.44 6.31
C GLY A 28 -8.71 -22.98 6.34
N VAL A 29 -7.81 -22.00 6.37
CA VAL A 29 -8.16 -20.56 6.41
C VAL A 29 -7.94 -19.92 5.04
N ASP A 30 -8.99 -19.34 4.48
CA ASP A 30 -8.90 -18.57 3.23
C ASP A 30 -8.49 -17.12 3.54
N ILE A 31 -7.18 -16.82 3.39
CA ILE A 31 -6.62 -15.49 3.61
C ILE A 31 -6.39 -14.75 2.30
N VAL A 32 -6.52 -13.42 2.36
CA VAL A 32 -6.10 -12.52 1.27
C VAL A 32 -4.70 -11.97 1.58
N ILE A 33 -3.72 -12.28 0.74
CA ILE A 33 -2.35 -11.78 0.85
C ILE A 33 -2.19 -10.54 -0.03
N ASN A 34 -2.17 -9.37 0.60
CA ASN A 34 -1.91 -8.09 -0.04
C ASN A 34 -0.40 -7.78 0.05
N ALA A 35 0.34 -8.15 -0.98
CA ALA A 35 1.79 -8.10 -0.98
C ALA A 35 2.31 -6.68 -1.26
N ARG A 36 2.86 -6.02 -0.23
CA ARG A 36 3.43 -4.68 -0.33
C ARG A 36 4.83 -4.72 -0.95
N THR A 37 5.08 -3.80 -1.90
CA THR A 37 6.41 -3.49 -2.41
C THR A 37 6.83 -2.10 -1.96
N ASP A 38 8.04 -1.96 -1.45
CA ASP A 38 8.58 -0.71 -0.91
C ASP A 38 9.48 0.04 -1.91
N SER A 39 9.47 -0.34 -3.20
CA SER A 39 10.36 0.22 -4.23
C SER A 39 10.28 1.74 -4.30
N TYR A 40 9.09 2.31 -4.33
CA TYR A 40 8.87 3.78 -4.32
C TYR A 40 9.21 4.41 -2.97
N LEU A 41 8.84 3.76 -1.88
CA LEU A 41 9.10 4.27 -0.53
C LEU A 41 10.59 4.35 -0.22
N ARG A 42 11.37 3.45 -0.82
CA ARG A 42 12.83 3.36 -0.64
C ARG A 42 13.61 4.10 -1.71
N ASN A 43 12.93 4.70 -2.69
CA ASN A 43 13.55 5.39 -3.82
C ASN A 43 14.65 4.55 -4.49
N VAL A 44 14.34 3.26 -4.77
CA VAL A 44 15.30 2.42 -5.51
C VAL A 44 15.43 2.95 -6.94
N THR A 45 16.50 2.59 -7.63
CA THR A 45 16.64 2.85 -9.05
C THR A 45 15.50 2.14 -9.79
N ASP A 46 14.82 2.85 -10.69
CA ASP A 46 13.70 2.34 -11.48
C ASP A 46 12.62 1.64 -10.64
N PRO A 47 11.93 2.38 -9.71
CA PRO A 47 10.99 1.80 -8.77
C PRO A 47 9.81 1.11 -9.44
N PHE A 48 9.45 1.54 -10.66
CA PHE A 48 8.39 0.92 -11.45
C PHE A 48 8.78 -0.51 -11.87
N ASP A 49 9.94 -0.68 -12.52
CA ASP A 49 10.41 -1.98 -12.98
C ASP A 49 10.73 -2.92 -11.80
N ALA A 50 11.32 -2.39 -10.73
CA ALA A 50 11.53 -3.16 -9.50
C ALA A 50 10.21 -3.64 -8.86
N THR A 51 9.13 -2.85 -8.99
CA THR A 51 7.80 -3.25 -8.52
C THR A 51 7.18 -4.32 -9.42
N LEU A 52 7.36 -4.22 -10.74
CA LEU A 52 6.89 -5.25 -11.69
C LEU A 52 7.55 -6.60 -11.43
N GLU A 53 8.87 -6.63 -11.29
CA GLU A 53 9.64 -7.84 -11.00
C GLU A 53 9.14 -8.51 -9.70
N ARG A 54 9.09 -7.73 -8.61
CA ARG A 54 8.60 -8.21 -7.31
C ARG A 54 7.16 -8.68 -7.38
N GLY A 55 6.30 -7.91 -8.03
CA GLY A 55 4.88 -8.24 -8.14
C GLY A 55 4.64 -9.58 -8.83
N ARG A 56 5.34 -9.84 -9.92
CA ARG A 56 5.26 -11.13 -10.64
C ARG A 56 5.67 -12.30 -9.76
N LEU A 57 6.78 -12.17 -9.04
CA LEU A 57 7.27 -13.22 -8.13
C LEU A 57 6.32 -13.42 -6.94
N TYR A 58 5.75 -12.35 -6.38
CA TYR A 58 4.83 -12.44 -5.26
C TYR A 58 3.49 -13.06 -5.65
N LEU A 59 2.95 -12.73 -6.83
CA LEU A 59 1.76 -13.39 -7.37
C LEU A 59 2.03 -14.88 -7.65
N GLY A 60 3.17 -15.21 -8.24
CA GLY A 60 3.60 -16.59 -8.44
C GLY A 60 3.77 -17.38 -7.14
N ALA A 61 4.09 -16.71 -6.04
CA ALA A 61 4.20 -17.29 -4.71
C ALA A 61 2.85 -17.38 -3.96
N GLY A 62 1.76 -16.89 -4.55
CA GLY A 62 0.41 -16.98 -3.98
C GLY A 62 -0.11 -15.71 -3.31
N ALA A 63 0.46 -14.54 -3.60
CA ALA A 63 -0.20 -13.27 -3.27
C ALA A 63 -1.46 -13.07 -4.12
N ASP A 64 -2.46 -12.40 -3.56
CA ASP A 64 -3.73 -12.10 -4.25
C ASP A 64 -3.73 -10.68 -4.83
N CYS A 65 -2.95 -9.77 -4.25
CA CYS A 65 -2.94 -8.37 -4.59
C CYS A 65 -1.54 -7.78 -4.44
N ILE A 66 -1.14 -6.88 -5.34
CA ILE A 66 0.12 -6.14 -5.23
C ILE A 66 -0.13 -4.73 -4.74
N TYR A 67 0.67 -4.31 -3.77
CA TYR A 67 0.56 -3.00 -3.14
C TYR A 67 1.86 -2.18 -3.32
N PRO A 68 2.00 -1.43 -4.43
CA PRO A 68 3.10 -0.50 -4.63
C PRO A 68 2.90 0.73 -3.73
N ILE A 69 3.37 0.62 -2.47
CA ILE A 69 3.14 1.71 -1.50
C ILE A 69 3.74 3.02 -1.98
N VAL A 70 2.99 4.10 -1.83
CA VAL A 70 3.26 5.49 -2.24
C VAL A 70 3.38 5.73 -3.76
N ALA A 71 3.18 4.75 -4.61
CA ALA A 71 3.01 4.99 -6.04
C ALA A 71 1.81 5.94 -6.25
N ALA A 72 1.98 6.96 -7.12
CA ALA A 72 0.97 7.99 -7.35
C ALA A 72 0.86 8.44 -8.83
N ASP A 73 1.80 8.08 -9.67
CA ASP A 73 1.74 8.38 -11.10
C ASP A 73 0.65 7.55 -11.77
N GLU A 74 -0.27 8.24 -12.48
CA GLU A 74 -1.44 7.59 -13.09
C GLU A 74 -1.07 6.61 -14.20
N GLN A 75 -0.04 6.93 -14.99
CA GLN A 75 0.38 6.07 -16.10
C GLN A 75 1.01 4.78 -15.56
N GLU A 76 1.79 4.88 -14.47
CA GLU A 76 2.35 3.72 -13.81
C GLU A 76 1.26 2.87 -13.14
N ILE A 77 0.29 3.50 -12.47
CA ILE A 77 -0.86 2.81 -11.87
C ILE A 77 -1.65 2.05 -12.94
N GLU A 78 -1.94 2.68 -14.08
CA GLU A 78 -2.63 2.03 -15.20
C GLU A 78 -1.83 0.82 -15.75
N ARG A 79 -0.52 0.93 -15.82
CA ARG A 79 0.34 -0.18 -16.23
C ARG A 79 0.32 -1.32 -15.19
N PHE A 80 0.33 -1.00 -13.88
CA PHE A 80 0.18 -2.03 -12.84
C PHE A 80 -1.15 -2.76 -12.92
N THR A 81 -2.27 -2.05 -13.14
CA THR A 81 -3.60 -2.67 -13.24
C THR A 81 -3.79 -3.48 -14.51
N ARG A 82 -3.02 -3.23 -15.57
CA ARG A 82 -2.96 -4.09 -16.76
C ARG A 82 -2.11 -5.33 -16.56
N GLU A 83 -1.07 -5.24 -15.74
CA GLU A 83 -0.14 -6.34 -15.50
C GLU A 83 -0.62 -7.29 -14.40
N PHE A 84 -1.23 -6.76 -13.35
CA PHE A 84 -1.63 -7.51 -12.16
C PHE A 84 -3.14 -7.61 -12.04
N ALA A 85 -3.63 -8.81 -11.69
CA ALA A 85 -5.07 -9.07 -11.53
C ALA A 85 -5.73 -8.18 -10.46
N ALA A 86 -4.99 -7.81 -9.43
CA ALA A 86 -5.45 -6.88 -8.39
C ALA A 86 -4.30 -5.98 -7.90
N VAL A 87 -4.58 -4.68 -7.84
CA VAL A 87 -3.66 -3.66 -7.33
C VAL A 87 -4.32 -2.88 -6.20
N ASN A 88 -3.55 -2.65 -5.13
CA ASN A 88 -3.93 -1.78 -4.02
C ASN A 88 -3.14 -0.48 -4.08
N ILE A 89 -3.81 0.66 -3.99
CA ILE A 89 -3.15 1.98 -3.94
C ILE A 89 -3.41 2.67 -2.60
N LEU A 90 -2.40 3.35 -2.09
CA LEU A 90 -2.51 4.17 -0.89
C LEU A 90 -3.12 5.53 -1.22
N LEU A 91 -4.31 5.80 -0.69
CA LEU A 91 -4.91 7.13 -0.73
C LEU A 91 -4.16 8.06 0.23
N ARG A 92 -3.50 9.06 -0.31
CA ARG A 92 -2.70 10.04 0.43
C ARG A 92 -2.66 11.37 -0.32
N PRO A 93 -2.21 12.47 0.29
CA PRO A 93 -1.94 13.70 -0.46
C PRO A 93 -1.03 13.44 -1.67
N GLY A 94 -1.44 13.92 -2.85
CA GLY A 94 -0.73 13.71 -4.11
C GLY A 94 -1.04 12.40 -4.85
N ALA A 95 -1.88 11.51 -4.28
CA ALA A 95 -2.42 10.37 -5.02
C ALA A 95 -3.63 10.79 -5.86
N PRO A 96 -3.96 10.07 -6.95
CA PRO A 96 -5.20 10.29 -7.70
C PRO A 96 -6.45 10.13 -6.81
N SER A 97 -7.55 10.78 -7.19
CA SER A 97 -8.83 10.66 -6.47
C SER A 97 -9.37 9.22 -6.50
N ILE A 98 -10.28 8.89 -5.57
CA ILE A 98 -10.94 7.58 -5.54
C ILE A 98 -11.62 7.27 -6.88
N SER A 99 -12.36 8.24 -7.45
CA SER A 99 -12.99 8.07 -8.76
C SER A 99 -11.97 7.76 -9.85
N ARG A 100 -10.86 8.51 -9.84
CA ARG A 100 -9.78 8.28 -10.82
C ARG A 100 -9.10 6.92 -10.65
N LEU A 101 -8.83 6.50 -9.42
CA LEU A 101 -8.29 5.16 -9.14
C LEU A 101 -9.24 4.04 -9.60
N THR A 102 -10.56 4.25 -9.46
CA THR A 102 -11.57 3.31 -9.98
C THR A 102 -11.52 3.21 -11.51
N GLU A 103 -11.44 4.35 -12.22
CA GLU A 103 -11.29 4.39 -13.68
C GLU A 103 -10.02 3.69 -14.15
N LEU A 104 -8.92 3.80 -13.39
CA LEU A 104 -7.66 3.13 -13.67
C LEU A 104 -7.69 1.62 -13.34
N GLY A 105 -8.80 1.08 -12.85
CA GLY A 105 -8.96 -0.34 -12.57
C GLY A 105 -8.34 -0.81 -11.26
N VAL A 106 -8.10 0.11 -10.30
CA VAL A 106 -7.57 -0.24 -8.98
C VAL A 106 -8.60 -1.07 -8.21
N ALA A 107 -8.20 -2.27 -7.78
CA ALA A 107 -9.09 -3.21 -7.09
C ALA A 107 -9.27 -2.89 -5.60
N ARG A 108 -8.31 -2.22 -4.96
CA ARG A 108 -8.32 -1.89 -3.53
C ARG A 108 -7.69 -0.53 -3.28
N ILE A 109 -8.29 0.22 -2.37
CA ILE A 109 -7.75 1.50 -1.88
C ILE A 109 -7.55 1.41 -0.38
N SER A 110 -6.34 1.71 0.09
CA SER A 110 -5.99 1.76 1.50
C SER A 110 -5.76 3.21 1.93
N VAL A 111 -6.17 3.56 3.14
CA VAL A 111 -5.96 4.91 3.70
C VAL A 111 -4.80 4.95 4.72
N GLY A 112 -4.25 3.79 5.08
CA GLY A 112 -3.18 3.66 6.06
C GLY A 112 -3.51 4.39 7.38
N GLY A 113 -2.54 5.15 7.90
CA GLY A 113 -2.74 6.00 9.08
C GLY A 113 -3.34 7.38 8.79
N GLY A 114 -3.72 7.68 7.53
CA GLY A 114 -4.14 9.02 7.11
C GLY A 114 -5.35 9.54 7.87
N LEU A 115 -6.38 8.72 8.07
CA LEU A 115 -7.58 9.10 8.82
C LEU A 115 -7.27 9.36 10.31
N SER A 116 -6.47 8.50 10.93
CA SER A 116 -6.06 8.68 12.33
C SER A 116 -5.26 9.98 12.50
N HIS A 117 -4.36 10.27 11.56
CA HIS A 117 -3.60 11.52 11.58
C HIS A 117 -4.49 12.75 11.43
N ALA A 118 -5.41 12.75 10.46
CA ALA A 118 -6.37 13.84 10.26
C ALA A 118 -7.26 14.06 11.50
N THR A 119 -7.74 13.00 12.14
CA THR A 119 -8.53 13.07 13.37
C THR A 119 -7.71 13.65 14.52
N PHE A 120 -6.45 13.23 14.66
CA PHE A 120 -5.56 13.76 15.70
C PHE A 120 -5.28 15.26 15.54
N GLU A 121 -5.02 15.71 14.30
CA GLU A 121 -4.82 17.14 14.03
C GLU A 121 -6.08 17.98 14.30
N ALA A 122 -7.26 17.49 13.95
CA ALA A 122 -8.51 18.14 14.27
C ALA A 122 -8.71 18.23 15.80
N HIS A 123 -8.43 17.15 16.54
CA HIS A 123 -8.52 17.14 18.00
C HIS A 123 -7.53 18.14 18.63
N LYS A 124 -6.29 18.20 18.14
CA LYS A 124 -5.28 19.16 18.60
C LYS A 124 -5.76 20.59 18.44
N GLN A 125 -6.32 20.94 17.27
CA GLN A 125 -6.87 22.29 17.03
C GLN A 125 -8.00 22.64 18.00
N LEU A 126 -8.90 21.69 18.31
CA LEU A 126 -9.96 21.90 19.30
C LEU A 126 -9.38 22.16 20.71
N LEU A 127 -8.38 21.39 21.12
CA LEU A 127 -7.70 21.58 22.41
C LEU A 127 -6.98 22.95 22.50
N GLU A 128 -6.36 23.41 21.41
CA GLU A 128 -5.72 24.72 21.35
C GLU A 128 -6.75 25.84 21.53
N ARG A 129 -7.93 25.73 20.92
CA ARG A 129 -9.04 26.67 21.13
C ARG A 129 -9.51 26.70 22.60
N VAL A 130 -9.72 25.55 23.22
CA VAL A 130 -10.09 25.44 24.63
C VAL A 130 -9.03 26.09 25.55
N ARG A 131 -7.74 25.83 25.25
CA ARG A 131 -6.64 26.47 26.02
C ARG A 131 -6.59 27.98 25.85
N ALA A 132 -7.02 28.51 24.73
CA ALA A 132 -7.15 29.94 24.47
C ALA A 132 -8.40 30.57 25.15
N GLY A 133 -9.24 29.77 25.79
CA GLY A 133 -10.47 30.20 26.41
C GLY A 133 -11.69 30.25 25.50
N ASP A 134 -11.55 29.71 24.26
CA ASP A 134 -12.65 29.65 23.31
C ASP A 134 -13.54 28.43 23.55
N ASN A 135 -14.80 28.55 23.19
CA ASN A 135 -15.71 27.42 23.11
C ASN A 135 -15.41 26.59 21.84
N TYR A 136 -15.41 25.29 21.94
CA TYR A 136 -15.12 24.38 20.80
C TYR A 136 -16.38 23.95 20.02
N TRP A 137 -17.59 24.37 20.52
CA TRP A 137 -18.89 24.14 19.83
C TRP A 137 -19.11 25.15 18.71
#